data_fd408625bd0aaa8a44bdcfef366e2bae
#
_entry.id   fd408625bd0aaa8a44bdcfef366e2bae
#
_cell.length_a   1.000
_cell.length_b   1.000
_cell.length_c   1.000
_cell.angle_alpha   90.00
_cell.angle_beta   90.00
_cell.angle_gamma   90.00
#
_symmetry.space_group_name_H-M   'P 1'
#
loop_
_entity.id
_entity.type
_entity.pdbx_description
1 polymer ?
#
loop_
_entity_poly.entity_id
_entity_poly.type
_entity_poly.pdbx_seq_one_letter_code
_entity_poly.pdbx_strand_id
1 'polypeptide(L)'
;MRATLFVSLVAVALPLAAQTPPSPPAPAKRTVELTGLVLVNGFFTNARVNNSDLPQFADSLPSASAIGGTIRQTRLGLLVTDPDVLRGSFSGEVDVDFYGGQQPSSGGRTFPLLRLRRAVGIVSWPHAQLLFGQESPLVAERSPRSLASVGTPDFATAGNLWLWLPQFRATLEQGYTLRLAEQVAVLAPTSGTAQGLFNTQPDSAERSGRPYLQARVRLAWGPNDDPSEIAIGGHLGWLASADTLFQSRAVTADARVKAGPVELLAEAFSGKALAGLGGGGIGQSLGPTGKEVRTKGGWGQLNVRPRREVMVGGGCGIDDPDDGDLSDALGSPRGRLKNFVCEGHVDLRPRGPLLFGIEFRRLETTYPSGKFTANHFNLAAGYRF
;
A
#
# COMPACT_ATOMS: atom_id res chain seq x y z
N MET A 1 -0.10 21.03 -93.83
CA MET A 1 0.96 21.85 -93.18
C MET A 1 0.72 21.61 -91.65
N ARG A 2 1.61 20.88 -90.99
CA ARG A 2 1.56 20.59 -89.56
C ARG A 2 2.60 21.45 -88.88
N ALA A 3 2.22 22.36 -87.97
CA ALA A 3 3.13 23.19 -87.18
C ALA A 3 3.38 22.49 -85.88
N THR A 4 4.66 22.16 -85.62
CA THR A 4 5.16 21.53 -84.39
C THR A 4 5.64 22.65 -83.44
N LEU A 5 4.99 22.81 -82.30
CA LEU A 5 5.38 23.73 -81.25
C LEU A 5 6.42 23.03 -80.32
N PHE A 6 7.61 23.57 -80.28
CA PHE A 6 8.65 23.20 -79.30
C PHE A 6 8.45 24.02 -78.02
N VAL A 7 8.14 23.30 -76.90
CA VAL A 7 8.13 23.93 -75.55
C VAL A 7 9.49 23.58 -74.91
N SER A 8 10.30 24.58 -74.71
CA SER A 8 11.60 24.43 -73.99
C SER A 8 11.34 24.52 -72.48
N LEU A 9 11.52 23.43 -71.75
CA LEU A 9 11.49 23.39 -70.30
C LEU A 9 12.86 23.90 -69.79
N VAL A 10 12.85 25.06 -69.10
CA VAL A 10 14.01 25.56 -68.36
C VAL A 10 13.94 24.93 -66.93
N ALA A 11 14.81 23.99 -66.64
CA ALA A 11 14.98 23.42 -65.30
C ALA A 11 15.82 24.39 -64.44
N VAL A 12 15.18 25.04 -63.47
CA VAL A 12 15.86 25.83 -62.43
C VAL A 12 16.33 24.87 -61.36
N ALA A 13 17.62 24.58 -61.32
CA ALA A 13 18.24 23.80 -60.21
C ALA A 13 18.33 24.70 -58.97
N LEU A 14 17.45 24.51 -58.01
CA LEU A 14 17.61 25.06 -56.66
C LEU A 14 18.68 24.24 -55.91
N PRO A 15 19.63 24.89 -55.20
CA PRO A 15 20.58 24.16 -54.39
C PRO A 15 19.83 23.49 -53.22
N LEU A 16 19.79 22.17 -53.16
CA LEU A 16 19.41 21.43 -51.97
C LEU A 16 20.45 21.78 -50.89
N ALA A 17 20.08 22.64 -49.94
CA ALA A 17 20.83 22.79 -48.73
C ALA A 17 20.81 21.41 -48.03
N ALA A 18 21.97 20.79 -47.90
CA ALA A 18 22.14 19.55 -47.14
C ALA A 18 21.72 19.81 -45.70
N GLN A 19 20.51 19.38 -45.34
CA GLN A 19 20.07 19.36 -43.94
C GLN A 19 20.97 18.34 -43.23
N THR A 20 21.80 18.84 -42.32
CA THR A 20 22.54 17.97 -41.40
C THR A 20 21.52 17.09 -40.71
N PRO A 21 21.65 15.75 -40.75
CA PRO A 21 20.70 14.89 -40.00
C PRO A 21 20.70 15.32 -38.53
N PRO A 22 19.52 15.38 -37.89
CA PRO A 22 19.45 15.72 -36.48
C PRO A 22 20.38 14.79 -35.70
N SER A 23 21.22 15.37 -34.84
CA SER A 23 22.09 14.59 -33.97
C SER A 23 21.26 13.53 -33.27
N PRO A 24 21.72 12.27 -33.17
CA PRO A 24 21.04 11.24 -32.41
C PRO A 24 20.74 11.80 -31.03
N PRO A 25 19.53 11.57 -30.47
CA PRO A 25 19.19 12.02 -29.10
C PRO A 25 20.28 11.46 -28.18
N ALA A 26 20.79 12.30 -27.27
CA ALA A 26 21.77 11.87 -26.29
C ALA A 26 21.20 10.64 -25.55
N PRO A 27 22.01 9.59 -25.30
CA PRO A 27 21.56 8.42 -24.62
C PRO A 27 20.93 8.83 -23.30
N ALA A 28 19.71 8.37 -23.05
CA ALA A 28 19.02 8.64 -21.81
C ALA A 28 19.87 8.15 -20.64
N LYS A 29 20.16 9.01 -19.67
CA LYS A 29 21.08 8.73 -18.57
C LYS A 29 20.30 8.16 -17.38
N ARG A 30 20.99 7.28 -16.63
CA ARG A 30 20.54 6.91 -15.29
C ARG A 30 20.37 8.17 -14.44
N THR A 31 19.24 8.25 -13.71
CA THR A 31 19.02 9.29 -12.71
C THR A 31 18.97 8.70 -11.31
N VAL A 32 19.36 9.50 -10.33
CA VAL A 32 19.22 9.18 -8.90
C VAL A 32 18.64 10.41 -8.23
N GLU A 33 17.49 10.25 -7.62
CA GLU A 33 16.73 11.33 -7.01
C GLU A 33 16.51 11.05 -5.53
N LEU A 34 16.84 12.01 -4.68
CA LEU A 34 16.48 11.99 -3.27
C LEU A 34 15.04 12.49 -3.15
N THR A 35 14.20 11.73 -2.47
CA THR A 35 12.80 12.07 -2.22
C THR A 35 12.53 12.04 -0.73
N GLY A 36 11.53 12.78 -0.28
CA GLY A 36 11.19 12.70 1.14
C GLY A 36 9.98 13.54 1.53
N LEU A 37 9.58 13.31 2.78
CA LEU A 37 8.51 14.02 3.44
C LEU A 37 8.91 14.21 4.91
N VAL A 38 9.32 15.40 5.31
CA VAL A 38 9.38 15.74 6.74
C VAL A 38 7.95 15.97 7.21
N LEU A 39 7.51 15.23 8.22
CA LEU A 39 6.13 15.27 8.70
C LEU A 39 6.09 15.33 10.22
N VAL A 40 5.35 16.30 10.72
CA VAL A 40 5.00 16.44 12.15
C VAL A 40 3.50 16.20 12.28
N ASN A 41 3.12 15.34 13.22
CA ASN A 41 1.74 15.08 13.58
C ASN A 41 1.49 15.45 15.03
N GLY A 42 0.43 16.22 15.28
CA GLY A 42 -0.17 16.40 16.59
C GLY A 42 -1.45 15.58 16.68
N PHE A 43 -1.68 14.86 17.76
CA PHE A 43 -2.85 14.00 17.89
C PHE A 43 -3.52 14.09 19.27
N PHE A 44 -4.80 13.76 19.26
CA PHE A 44 -5.61 13.56 20.46
C PHE A 44 -6.48 12.31 20.30
N THR A 45 -6.57 11.49 21.34
CA THR A 45 -7.53 10.41 21.42
C THR A 45 -8.29 10.48 22.74
N ASN A 46 -9.60 10.21 22.71
CA ASN A 46 -10.46 10.29 23.90
C ASN A 46 -10.54 8.97 24.68
N ALA A 47 -9.94 7.90 24.18
CA ALA A 47 -10.00 6.57 24.78
C ALA A 47 -8.69 5.82 24.53
N ARG A 48 -8.50 4.70 25.24
CA ARG A 48 -7.34 3.83 25.06
C ARG A 48 -7.38 3.12 23.70
N VAL A 49 -6.25 3.11 23.01
CA VAL A 49 -6.05 2.50 21.69
C VAL A 49 -4.71 1.77 21.66
N ASN A 50 -4.52 0.88 20.67
CA ASN A 50 -3.29 0.12 20.50
C ASN A 50 -2.07 0.98 20.14
N ASN A 51 -2.27 2.10 19.45
CA ASN A 51 -1.23 3.04 19.07
C ASN A 51 -1.78 4.47 19.11
N SER A 52 -1.26 5.32 19.99
CA SER A 52 -1.87 6.63 20.27
C SER A 52 -1.73 7.64 19.13
N ASP A 53 -0.69 7.58 18.31
CA ASP A 53 -0.46 8.51 17.20
C ASP A 53 -1.06 8.04 15.87
N LEU A 54 -1.35 6.75 15.74
CA LEU A 54 -1.97 6.16 14.55
C LEU A 54 -2.76 4.90 14.94
N PRO A 55 -3.93 5.07 15.59
CA PRO A 55 -4.68 3.97 16.15
C PRO A 55 -5.34 3.11 15.08
N GLN A 56 -5.32 1.79 15.32
CA GLN A 56 -5.90 0.79 14.43
C GLN A 56 -7.14 0.13 15.04
N PHE A 57 -7.18 0.02 16.38
CA PHE A 57 -8.33 -0.48 17.11
C PHE A 57 -8.42 0.12 18.53
N ALA A 58 -9.64 0.18 19.09
CA ALA A 58 -9.86 0.56 20.47
C ALA A 58 -9.48 -0.60 21.41
N ASP A 59 -8.85 -0.28 22.55
CA ASP A 59 -8.44 -1.26 23.54
C ASP A 59 -9.59 -1.55 24.53
N SER A 60 -9.65 -2.78 25.03
CA SER A 60 -10.63 -3.22 26.03
C SER A 60 -10.26 -2.87 27.48
N LEU A 61 -9.05 -2.35 27.70
CA LEU A 61 -8.60 -1.89 29.01
C LEU A 61 -9.25 -0.54 29.38
N PRO A 62 -9.21 -0.15 30.67
CA PRO A 62 -9.80 1.11 31.12
C PRO A 62 -9.40 2.30 30.25
N SER A 63 -10.37 3.15 29.94
CA SER A 63 -10.22 4.27 29.03
C SER A 63 -9.27 5.32 29.61
N ALA A 64 -8.41 5.86 28.75
CA ALA A 64 -7.54 7.00 29.04
C ALA A 64 -7.41 7.86 27.79
N SER A 65 -7.70 9.16 27.93
CA SER A 65 -7.42 10.12 26.88
C SER A 65 -5.91 10.36 26.78
N ALA A 66 -5.43 10.68 25.58
CA ALA A 66 -4.05 11.03 25.32
C ALA A 66 -3.94 12.16 24.31
N ILE A 67 -2.99 13.09 24.54
CA ILE A 67 -2.56 14.08 23.58
C ILE A 67 -1.08 13.92 23.37
N GLY A 68 -0.60 14.14 22.16
CA GLY A 68 0.83 14.04 21.87
C GLY A 68 1.21 14.55 20.50
N GLY A 69 2.49 14.45 20.20
CA GLY A 69 3.06 14.76 18.89
C GLY A 69 4.09 13.73 18.48
N THR A 70 4.32 13.59 17.18
CA THR A 70 5.29 12.65 16.63
C THR A 70 5.85 13.13 15.31
N ILE A 71 7.07 12.70 15.00
CA ILE A 71 7.71 12.84 13.69
C ILE A 71 7.92 11.48 13.00
N ARG A 72 7.41 10.40 13.59
CA ARG A 72 7.68 9.02 13.13
C ARG A 72 7.19 8.74 11.71
N GLN A 73 6.26 9.55 11.19
CA GLN A 73 5.73 9.44 9.84
C GLN A 73 6.59 10.18 8.80
N THR A 74 7.68 10.83 9.21
CA THR A 74 8.69 11.38 8.29
C THR A 74 9.24 10.25 7.42
N ARG A 75 9.37 10.51 6.10
CA ARG A 75 9.85 9.54 5.11
C ARG A 75 11.08 10.07 4.40
N LEU A 76 12.00 9.17 4.10
CA LEU A 76 13.16 9.42 3.26
C LEU A 76 13.21 8.33 2.20
N GLY A 77 13.47 8.71 0.97
CA GLY A 77 13.49 7.79 -0.16
C GLY A 77 14.57 8.11 -1.18
N LEU A 78 14.94 7.10 -1.92
CA LEU A 78 15.84 7.20 -3.06
C LEU A 78 15.15 6.55 -4.25
N LEU A 79 15.02 7.29 -5.36
CA LEU A 79 14.50 6.79 -6.62
C LEU A 79 15.65 6.70 -7.62
N VAL A 80 15.80 5.56 -8.28
CA VAL A 80 16.77 5.33 -9.35
C VAL A 80 16.00 4.97 -10.62
N THR A 81 16.31 5.63 -11.74
CA THR A 81 15.79 5.25 -13.04
C THR A 81 16.93 5.00 -14.02
N ASP A 82 16.81 3.95 -14.82
CA ASP A 82 17.75 3.63 -15.88
C ASP A 82 16.94 3.19 -17.12
N PRO A 83 17.04 3.91 -18.23
CA PRO A 83 16.21 3.66 -19.41
C PRO A 83 16.65 2.46 -20.24
N ASP A 84 17.82 1.88 -19.98
CA ASP A 84 18.36 0.76 -20.74
C ASP A 84 18.93 -0.33 -19.84
N VAL A 85 18.03 -1.19 -19.35
CA VAL A 85 18.37 -2.39 -18.58
C VAL A 85 17.68 -3.60 -19.22
N LEU A 86 18.44 -4.57 -19.70
CA LEU A 86 17.92 -5.80 -20.35
C LEU A 86 16.98 -5.49 -21.54
N ARG A 87 17.25 -4.44 -22.32
CA ARG A 87 16.39 -3.92 -23.42
C ARG A 87 15.03 -3.41 -22.95
N GLY A 88 14.89 -3.07 -21.70
CA GLY A 88 13.76 -2.43 -21.06
C GLY A 88 14.23 -1.24 -20.22
N SER A 89 13.36 -0.69 -19.40
CA SER A 89 13.67 0.34 -18.43
C SER A 89 13.69 -0.24 -17.02
N PHE A 90 14.52 0.34 -16.15
CA PHE A 90 14.58 0.01 -14.74
C PHE A 90 14.12 1.19 -13.89
N SER A 91 13.35 0.91 -12.86
CA SER A 91 13.12 1.82 -11.75
C SER A 91 13.38 1.10 -10.43
N GLY A 92 14.08 1.76 -9.50
CA GLY A 92 14.34 1.26 -8.17
C GLY A 92 13.95 2.30 -7.13
N GLU A 93 13.34 1.86 -6.05
CA GLU A 93 12.96 2.74 -4.93
C GLU A 93 13.35 2.12 -3.61
N VAL A 94 13.95 2.94 -2.74
CA VAL A 94 14.10 2.63 -1.31
C VAL A 94 13.36 3.70 -0.55
N ASP A 95 12.48 3.31 0.37
CA ASP A 95 11.66 4.19 1.18
C ASP A 95 11.67 3.73 2.64
N VAL A 96 12.01 4.64 3.55
CA VAL A 96 12.09 4.39 4.98
C VAL A 96 11.27 5.40 5.76
N ASP A 97 10.78 5.00 6.93
CA ASP A 97 10.17 5.88 7.93
C ASP A 97 10.75 5.59 9.34
N PHE A 98 10.19 6.22 10.36
CA PHE A 98 10.62 6.06 11.75
C PHE A 98 9.62 5.26 12.59
N TYR A 99 8.91 4.32 11.98
CA TYR A 99 7.96 3.41 12.64
C TYR A 99 8.57 2.06 13.02
N GLY A 100 9.91 1.91 13.00
CA GLY A 100 10.64 0.68 13.35
C GLY A 100 10.60 0.31 14.82
N GLY A 101 9.98 1.14 15.67
CA GLY A 101 9.91 0.98 17.10
C GLY A 101 10.45 2.20 17.83
N GLN A 102 10.78 2.01 19.10
CA GLN A 102 11.33 3.02 19.97
C GLN A 102 12.55 2.44 20.69
N GLN A 103 13.62 3.20 20.81
CA GLN A 103 14.73 2.76 21.64
C GLN A 103 14.27 2.61 23.10
N PRO A 104 14.73 1.58 23.82
CA PRO A 104 14.41 1.37 25.23
C PRO A 104 15.15 2.43 26.07
N SER A 105 14.54 3.60 26.21
CA SER A 105 15.04 4.74 26.97
C SER A 105 13.89 5.51 27.59
N SER A 106 14.17 6.39 28.54
CA SER A 106 13.17 7.25 29.17
C SER A 106 12.64 8.38 28.28
N GLY A 107 13.09 8.48 27.04
CA GLY A 107 12.77 9.58 26.13
C GLY A 107 11.40 9.51 25.44
N GLY A 108 10.49 8.64 25.85
CA GLY A 108 9.17 8.50 25.24
C GLY A 108 9.24 8.21 23.73
N ARG A 109 8.60 9.05 22.88
CA ARG A 109 8.60 8.92 21.42
C ARG A 109 9.70 9.71 20.72
N THR A 110 10.69 10.23 21.44
CA THR A 110 11.71 11.12 20.91
C THR A 110 12.88 10.41 20.25
N PHE A 111 13.01 9.08 20.42
CA PHE A 111 14.07 8.26 19.83
C PHE A 111 13.52 7.15 18.91
N PRO A 112 12.77 7.49 17.85
CA PRO A 112 12.19 6.50 16.97
C PRO A 112 13.25 5.78 16.14
N LEU A 113 13.01 4.51 15.81
CA LEU A 113 13.87 3.68 14.98
C LEU A 113 13.40 3.68 13.52
N LEU A 114 14.36 3.65 12.62
CA LEU A 114 14.11 3.50 11.18
C LEU A 114 13.41 2.17 10.88
N ARG A 115 12.47 2.22 9.94
CA ARG A 115 11.82 1.05 9.35
C ARG A 115 11.96 1.11 7.83
N LEU A 116 12.47 0.04 7.23
CA LEU A 116 12.40 -0.15 5.80
C LEU A 116 10.95 -0.45 5.41
N ARG A 117 10.35 0.40 4.61
CA ARG A 117 8.99 0.22 4.07
C ARG A 117 9.04 -0.53 2.76
N ARG A 118 9.69 0.08 1.79
CA ARG A 118 9.84 -0.45 0.44
C ARG A 118 11.32 -0.43 0.04
N ALA A 119 11.74 -1.47 -0.63
CA ALA A 119 13.03 -1.56 -1.30
C ALA A 119 12.79 -2.43 -2.52
N VAL A 120 12.51 -1.82 -3.67
CA VAL A 120 12.00 -2.51 -4.84
C VAL A 120 12.78 -2.10 -6.08
N GLY A 121 13.06 -3.09 -6.93
CA GLY A 121 13.54 -2.90 -8.30
C GLY A 121 12.52 -3.45 -9.29
N ILE A 122 12.27 -2.68 -10.34
CA ILE A 122 11.30 -3.00 -11.39
C ILE A 122 11.97 -2.88 -12.73
N VAL A 123 11.96 -3.95 -13.52
CA VAL A 123 12.34 -3.94 -14.93
C VAL A 123 11.08 -4.02 -15.77
N SER A 124 10.91 -3.07 -16.69
CA SER A 124 9.70 -2.93 -17.51
C SER A 124 10.02 -3.02 -18.99
N TRP A 125 9.23 -3.81 -19.70
CA TRP A 125 9.16 -3.92 -21.16
C TRP A 125 7.77 -3.50 -21.65
N PRO A 126 7.52 -3.37 -22.94
CA PRO A 126 6.21 -2.90 -23.45
C PRO A 126 4.98 -3.69 -22.94
N HIS A 127 5.12 -5.00 -22.72
CA HIS A 127 4.04 -5.90 -22.32
C HIS A 127 4.35 -6.76 -21.11
N ALA A 128 5.49 -6.55 -20.47
CA ALA A 128 5.93 -7.37 -19.34
C ALA A 128 6.65 -6.53 -18.29
N GLN A 129 6.56 -6.93 -17.04
CA GLN A 129 7.28 -6.32 -15.94
C GLN A 129 7.76 -7.40 -14.97
N LEU A 130 8.97 -7.25 -14.47
CA LEU A 130 9.50 -8.01 -13.35
C LEU A 130 9.77 -7.07 -12.18
N LEU A 131 9.22 -7.38 -11.02
CA LEU A 131 9.46 -6.70 -9.76
C LEU A 131 10.17 -7.65 -8.80
N PHE A 132 11.16 -7.15 -8.09
CA PHE A 132 11.84 -7.85 -7.01
C PHE A 132 12.12 -6.90 -5.86
N GLY A 133 12.03 -7.41 -4.62
CA GLY A 133 12.25 -6.63 -3.40
C GLY A 133 11.03 -6.58 -2.51
N GLN A 134 11.01 -5.63 -1.58
CA GLN A 134 9.95 -5.48 -0.58
C GLN A 134 8.89 -4.49 -1.07
N GLU A 135 7.66 -4.96 -1.23
CA GLU A 135 6.51 -4.21 -1.74
C GLU A 135 5.20 -4.71 -1.12
N SER A 136 4.12 -3.98 -1.29
CA SER A 136 2.76 -4.42 -0.92
C SER A 136 2.44 -5.79 -1.50
N PRO A 137 1.64 -6.63 -0.83
CA PRO A 137 1.22 -7.90 -1.38
C PRO A 137 0.47 -7.69 -2.70
N LEU A 138 0.66 -8.59 -3.65
CA LEU A 138 0.00 -8.50 -4.96
C LEU A 138 -1.52 -8.41 -4.85
N VAL A 139 -2.11 -9.07 -3.85
CA VAL A 139 -3.55 -9.14 -3.60
C VAL A 139 -4.11 -7.96 -2.79
N ALA A 140 -3.25 -6.98 -2.41
CA ALA A 140 -3.62 -5.81 -1.62
C ALA A 140 -2.73 -4.61 -2.02
N GLU A 141 -2.90 -4.15 -3.26
CA GLU A 141 -2.10 -3.06 -3.83
C GLU A 141 -2.64 -1.67 -3.52
N ARG A 142 -3.87 -1.59 -3.00
CA ARG A 142 -4.48 -0.29 -2.70
C ARG A 142 -4.01 0.23 -1.35
N SER A 143 -3.90 1.54 -1.26
CA SER A 143 -3.64 2.21 0.01
C SER A 143 -4.56 3.41 0.13
N PRO A 144 -5.26 3.57 1.27
CA PRO A 144 -6.04 4.77 1.55
C PRO A 144 -5.17 6.02 1.51
N ARG A 145 -5.80 7.14 1.30
CA ARG A 145 -5.13 8.44 1.21
C ARG A 145 -5.44 9.27 2.43
N SER A 146 -4.43 9.66 3.17
CA SER A 146 -4.47 10.70 4.19
C SER A 146 -3.04 11.14 4.50
N LEU A 147 -2.81 12.43 4.64
CA LEU A 147 -1.52 12.96 5.09
C LEU A 147 -1.27 12.63 6.58
N ALA A 148 -2.32 12.43 7.34
CA ALA A 148 -2.22 12.09 8.76
C ALA A 148 -1.81 10.63 9.00
N SER A 149 -1.94 9.74 8.01
CA SER A 149 -1.79 8.29 8.13
C SER A 149 -0.83 7.68 7.11
N VAL A 150 0.36 8.28 6.95
CA VAL A 150 1.38 7.78 6.01
C VAL A 150 2.29 6.70 6.59
N GLY A 151 2.37 6.58 7.92
CA GLY A 151 3.21 5.59 8.61
C GLY A 151 2.59 4.18 8.61
N THR A 152 1.32 4.09 8.92
CA THR A 152 0.49 2.87 8.78
C THR A 152 -0.78 3.30 8.08
N PRO A 153 -1.18 2.64 6.99
CA PRO A 153 -2.35 3.08 6.23
C PRO A 153 -3.63 2.96 7.05
N ASP A 154 -4.61 3.79 6.73
CA ASP A 154 -5.93 3.69 7.30
C ASP A 154 -6.52 2.30 7.10
N PHE A 155 -7.47 1.95 7.97
CA PHE A 155 -8.16 0.66 7.97
C PHE A 155 -7.25 -0.56 8.18
N ALA A 156 -5.96 -0.37 8.52
CA ALA A 156 -5.11 -1.47 8.98
C ALA A 156 -5.83 -2.18 10.17
N THR A 157 -5.95 -3.51 10.12
CA THR A 157 -6.80 -4.32 11.00
C THR A 157 -8.32 -4.06 10.92
N ALA A 158 -8.77 -3.27 9.95
CA ALA A 158 -10.18 -3.02 9.65
C ALA A 158 -10.43 -3.18 8.14
N GLY A 159 -9.95 -4.27 7.56
CA GLY A 159 -10.20 -4.64 6.17
C GLY A 159 -9.10 -4.27 5.17
N ASN A 160 -8.01 -3.66 5.60
CA ASN A 160 -6.85 -3.34 4.76
C ASN A 160 -5.70 -4.33 5.05
N LEU A 161 -5.29 -5.07 4.01
CA LEU A 161 -4.13 -5.97 4.02
C LEU A 161 -2.94 -5.22 3.41
N TRP A 162 -2.02 -4.69 4.24
CA TRP A 162 -1.10 -3.63 3.82
C TRP A 162 0.40 -3.91 4.01
N LEU A 163 0.78 -5.04 4.63
CA LEU A 163 2.16 -5.28 5.02
C LEU A 163 3.07 -5.42 3.79
N TRP A 164 4.21 -4.73 3.79
CA TRP A 164 5.23 -4.89 2.74
C TRP A 164 6.02 -6.17 2.96
N LEU A 165 6.12 -7.00 1.92
CA LEU A 165 6.78 -8.29 1.95
C LEU A 165 7.85 -8.40 0.86
N PRO A 166 9.02 -8.98 1.14
CA PRO A 166 9.98 -9.34 0.11
C PRO A 166 9.33 -10.30 -0.90
N GLN A 167 9.49 -10.02 -2.20
CA GLN A 167 8.82 -10.78 -3.25
C GLN A 167 9.52 -10.69 -4.60
N PHE A 168 9.21 -11.69 -5.44
CA PHE A 168 9.38 -11.62 -6.89
C PHE A 168 8.00 -11.64 -7.53
N ARG A 169 7.75 -10.72 -8.46
CA ARG A 169 6.47 -10.57 -9.17
C ARG A 169 6.70 -10.47 -10.65
N ALA A 170 5.91 -11.20 -11.44
CA ALA A 170 5.83 -11.06 -12.88
C ALA A 170 4.45 -10.53 -13.27
N THR A 171 4.41 -9.61 -14.22
CA THR A 171 3.20 -9.04 -14.81
C THR A 171 3.29 -9.16 -16.32
N LEU A 172 2.22 -9.65 -16.95
CA LEU A 172 2.00 -9.58 -18.40
C LEU A 172 0.78 -8.70 -18.65
N GLU A 173 0.91 -7.71 -19.51
CA GLU A 173 -0.18 -6.77 -19.82
C GLU A 173 -0.45 -6.72 -21.31
N GLN A 174 -1.73 -6.74 -21.68
CA GLN A 174 -2.23 -6.72 -23.06
C GLN A 174 -3.32 -5.66 -23.22
N GLY A 175 -3.44 -5.12 -24.43
CA GLY A 175 -4.42 -4.10 -24.78
C GLY A 175 -3.87 -2.68 -24.74
N TYR A 176 -4.68 -1.71 -25.19
CA TYR A 176 -4.29 -0.30 -25.30
C TYR A 176 -5.27 0.60 -24.51
N THR A 177 -6.51 0.70 -24.91
CA THR A 177 -7.54 1.51 -24.23
C THR A 177 -8.07 0.78 -23.00
N LEU A 178 -8.28 -0.51 -23.13
CA LEU A 178 -8.62 -1.44 -22.08
C LEU A 178 -7.45 -2.42 -21.96
N ARG A 179 -6.81 -2.44 -20.80
CA ARG A 179 -5.60 -3.23 -20.55
C ARG A 179 -5.91 -4.33 -19.54
N LEU A 180 -5.68 -5.56 -19.96
CA LEU A 180 -5.76 -6.74 -19.10
C LEU A 180 -4.34 -7.10 -18.65
N ALA A 181 -4.13 -7.22 -17.34
CA ALA A 181 -2.87 -7.69 -16.78
C ALA A 181 -3.07 -8.96 -15.96
N GLU A 182 -2.22 -9.94 -16.21
CA GLU A 182 -2.06 -11.15 -15.44
C GLU A 182 -0.80 -11.05 -14.59
N GLN A 183 -0.92 -11.27 -13.30
CA GLN A 183 0.13 -11.05 -12.33
C GLN A 183 0.30 -12.27 -11.44
N VAL A 184 1.53 -12.66 -11.18
CA VAL A 184 1.88 -13.72 -10.23
C VAL A 184 3.03 -13.26 -9.35
N ALA A 185 3.01 -13.69 -8.08
CA ALA A 185 4.08 -13.36 -7.13
C ALA A 185 4.41 -14.53 -6.21
N VAL A 186 5.70 -14.61 -5.86
CA VAL A 186 6.22 -15.46 -4.80
C VAL A 186 6.76 -14.53 -3.72
N LEU A 187 6.29 -14.67 -2.47
CA LEU A 187 6.62 -13.77 -1.38
C LEU A 187 7.26 -14.52 -0.22
N ALA A 188 8.14 -13.84 0.49
CA ALA A 188 8.64 -14.34 1.78
C ALA A 188 7.45 -14.46 2.76
N PRO A 189 7.31 -15.61 3.43
CA PRO A 189 6.19 -15.83 4.34
C PRO A 189 6.41 -15.10 5.67
N THR A 190 5.33 -14.65 6.31
CA THR A 190 5.32 -14.20 7.69
C THR A 190 3.96 -14.44 8.34
N SER A 191 3.95 -14.77 9.62
CA SER A 191 2.71 -14.85 10.40
C SER A 191 2.21 -13.49 10.89
N GLY A 192 3.01 -12.42 10.71
CA GLY A 192 2.74 -11.12 11.29
C GLY A 192 3.06 -11.03 12.78
N THR A 193 3.67 -12.03 13.37
CA THR A 193 4.09 -12.02 14.77
C THR A 193 5.26 -11.04 14.96
N ALA A 194 5.16 -10.16 15.95
CA ALA A 194 6.24 -9.23 16.26
C ALA A 194 7.51 -9.97 16.67
N GLN A 195 8.65 -9.54 16.14
CA GLN A 195 9.97 -10.07 16.43
C GLN A 195 10.70 -9.22 17.49
N GLY A 196 11.68 -9.82 18.15
CA GLY A 196 12.57 -9.09 19.06
C GLY A 196 13.49 -8.13 18.28
N LEU A 197 13.97 -7.09 18.96
CA LEU A 197 14.77 -6.03 18.34
C LEU A 197 16.12 -6.53 17.79
N PHE A 198 16.78 -7.43 18.51
CA PHE A 198 18.14 -7.89 18.18
C PHE A 198 18.22 -9.42 17.98
N ASN A 199 17.16 -10.14 18.21
CA ASN A 199 17.14 -11.60 18.11
C ASN A 199 15.84 -12.04 17.44
N THR A 200 15.93 -12.31 16.15
CA THR A 200 14.81 -12.78 15.34
C THR A 200 14.84 -14.31 15.29
N GLN A 201 13.69 -14.93 15.51
CA GLN A 201 13.49 -16.36 15.33
C GLN A 201 12.49 -16.60 14.21
N PRO A 202 12.58 -17.71 13.46
CA PRO A 202 11.58 -18.04 12.47
C PRO A 202 10.18 -18.05 13.07
N ASP A 203 9.26 -17.28 12.48
CA ASP A 203 7.87 -17.29 12.87
C ASP A 203 7.13 -18.55 12.36
N SER A 204 5.82 -18.68 12.63
CA SER A 204 5.07 -19.87 12.24
C SER A 204 4.93 -20.02 10.71
N ALA A 205 4.97 -18.94 9.95
CA ALA A 205 4.93 -19.02 8.50
C ALA A 205 6.31 -19.43 7.93
N GLU A 206 7.39 -18.83 8.42
CA GLU A 206 8.76 -19.19 8.03
C GLU A 206 9.07 -20.66 8.38
N ARG A 207 8.65 -21.15 9.56
CA ARG A 207 8.80 -22.56 9.94
C ARG A 207 8.04 -23.55 9.05
N SER A 208 7.06 -23.07 8.26
CA SER A 208 6.39 -23.93 7.27
C SER A 208 7.34 -24.38 6.15
N GLY A 209 8.47 -23.67 5.93
CA GLY A 209 9.42 -23.93 4.85
C GLY A 209 8.84 -23.65 3.45
N ARG A 210 7.73 -22.93 3.34
CA ARG A 210 7.01 -22.69 2.09
C ARG A 210 6.79 -21.19 1.85
N PRO A 211 7.03 -20.68 0.63
CA PRO A 211 6.74 -19.29 0.30
C PRO A 211 5.24 -19.04 0.26
N TYR A 212 4.84 -17.78 0.31
CA TYR A 212 3.51 -17.34 -0.10
C TYR A 212 3.43 -17.24 -1.62
N LEU A 213 2.28 -17.64 -2.17
CA LEU A 213 1.97 -17.57 -3.59
C LEU A 213 0.75 -16.67 -3.80
N GLN A 214 0.84 -15.76 -4.75
CA GLN A 214 -0.27 -14.87 -5.08
C GLN A 214 -0.44 -14.77 -6.60
N ALA A 215 -1.69 -14.63 -7.03
CA ALA A 215 -2.05 -14.34 -8.41
C ALA A 215 -3.14 -13.27 -8.42
N ARG A 216 -3.13 -12.40 -9.45
CA ARG A 216 -4.12 -11.33 -9.62
C ARG A 216 -4.37 -11.08 -11.10
N VAL A 217 -5.62 -10.84 -11.45
CA VAL A 217 -6.02 -10.37 -12.77
C VAL A 217 -6.59 -8.96 -12.62
N ARG A 218 -6.05 -8.03 -13.39
CA ARG A 218 -6.38 -6.60 -13.36
C ARG A 218 -6.89 -6.14 -14.70
N LEU A 219 -7.97 -5.39 -14.70
CA LEU A 219 -8.50 -4.65 -15.83
C LEU A 219 -8.31 -3.16 -15.59
N ALA A 220 -7.58 -2.46 -16.47
CA ALA A 220 -7.29 -1.04 -16.36
C ALA A 220 -7.78 -0.28 -17.60
N TRP A 221 -8.19 0.98 -17.39
CA TRP A 221 -8.63 1.90 -18.44
C TRP A 221 -8.28 3.36 -18.10
N GLY A 222 -8.30 4.22 -19.12
CA GLY A 222 -7.92 5.63 -18.98
C GLY A 222 -6.41 5.85 -19.16
N PRO A 223 -5.86 6.99 -18.68
CA PRO A 223 -4.46 7.36 -18.87
C PRO A 223 -3.48 6.29 -18.33
N ASN A 224 -2.36 6.09 -19.01
CA ASN A 224 -1.39 5.05 -18.63
C ASN A 224 -0.67 5.36 -17.31
N ASP A 225 -0.46 6.63 -17.04
CA ASP A 225 0.23 7.12 -15.83
C ASP A 225 -0.71 7.21 -14.60
N ASP A 226 -2.03 7.17 -14.83
CA ASP A 226 -3.01 7.33 -13.74
C ASP A 226 -4.35 6.60 -14.05
N PRO A 227 -4.34 5.28 -14.27
CA PRO A 227 -5.51 4.54 -14.72
C PRO A 227 -6.57 4.38 -13.64
N SER A 228 -7.81 4.20 -14.08
CA SER A 228 -8.82 3.48 -13.32
C SER A 228 -8.60 1.99 -13.48
N GLU A 229 -8.85 1.20 -12.45
CA GLU A 229 -8.67 -0.25 -12.49
C GLU A 229 -9.55 -0.99 -11.49
N ILE A 230 -9.86 -2.22 -11.84
CA ILE A 230 -10.47 -3.22 -10.96
C ILE A 230 -9.68 -4.51 -11.06
N ALA A 231 -9.62 -5.28 -9.98
CA ALA A 231 -8.92 -6.54 -10.00
C ALA A 231 -9.54 -7.57 -9.05
N ILE A 232 -9.24 -8.82 -9.32
CA ILE A 232 -9.49 -9.96 -8.44
C ILE A 232 -8.18 -10.70 -8.22
N GLY A 233 -7.98 -11.24 -7.02
CA GLY A 233 -6.75 -11.94 -6.68
C GLY A 233 -6.98 -13.12 -5.75
N GLY A 234 -5.95 -13.93 -5.62
CA GLY A 234 -5.89 -15.08 -4.72
C GLY A 234 -4.56 -15.17 -4.00
N HIS A 235 -4.61 -15.59 -2.75
CA HIS A 235 -3.45 -15.84 -1.89
C HIS A 235 -3.46 -17.27 -1.38
N LEU A 236 -2.28 -17.88 -1.34
CA LEU A 236 -2.01 -19.18 -0.73
C LEU A 236 -0.71 -19.11 0.06
N GLY A 237 -0.77 -19.55 1.31
CA GLY A 237 0.36 -19.62 2.21
C GLY A 237 0.20 -20.75 3.25
N TRP A 238 1.18 -20.87 4.13
CA TRP A 238 1.19 -21.93 5.16
C TRP A 238 1.77 -21.38 6.46
N LEU A 239 1.30 -21.93 7.56
CA LEU A 239 1.81 -21.68 8.91
C LEU A 239 2.06 -23.04 9.58
N ALA A 240 3.17 -23.17 10.30
CA ALA A 240 3.47 -24.34 11.12
C ALA A 240 3.20 -24.04 12.60
N SER A 241 2.39 -24.87 13.25
CA SER A 241 2.20 -24.84 14.69
C SER A 241 2.33 -26.27 15.23
N ALA A 242 3.30 -26.49 16.09
CA ALA A 242 3.77 -27.84 16.45
C ALA A 242 4.04 -28.66 15.17
N ASP A 243 3.51 -29.85 15.09
CA ASP A 243 3.69 -30.78 13.95
C ASP A 243 2.61 -30.61 12.85
N THR A 244 1.80 -29.55 12.91
CA THR A 244 0.68 -29.35 11.99
C THR A 244 0.94 -28.15 11.08
N LEU A 245 0.65 -28.34 9.78
CA LEU A 245 0.65 -27.28 8.78
C LEU A 245 -0.78 -26.76 8.56
N PHE A 246 -0.97 -25.46 8.71
CA PHE A 246 -2.20 -24.74 8.46
C PHE A 246 -2.10 -23.93 7.18
N GLN A 247 -3.20 -23.73 6.48
CA GLN A 247 -3.24 -22.94 5.26
C GLN A 247 -3.66 -21.49 5.54
N SER A 248 -2.86 -20.53 5.08
CA SER A 248 -3.28 -19.17 4.85
C SER A 248 -3.83 -19.07 3.42
N ARG A 249 -5.05 -18.60 3.23
CA ARG A 249 -5.64 -18.43 1.90
C ARG A 249 -6.68 -17.33 1.87
N ALA A 250 -6.76 -16.63 0.74
CA ALA A 250 -7.78 -15.61 0.52
C ALA A 250 -8.17 -15.51 -0.96
N VAL A 251 -9.40 -15.02 -1.18
CA VAL A 251 -9.81 -14.38 -2.42
C VAL A 251 -9.98 -12.91 -2.11
N THR A 252 -9.50 -12.05 -3.01
CA THR A 252 -9.51 -10.59 -2.85
C THR A 252 -10.11 -9.93 -4.08
N ALA A 253 -10.66 -8.73 -3.88
CA ALA A 253 -11.03 -7.82 -4.96
C ALA A 253 -10.58 -6.41 -4.59
N ASP A 254 -10.11 -5.65 -5.56
CA ASP A 254 -9.73 -4.26 -5.37
C ASP A 254 -10.19 -3.38 -6.52
N ALA A 255 -10.37 -2.10 -6.23
CA ALA A 255 -10.77 -1.11 -7.20
C ALA A 255 -10.09 0.24 -6.95
N ARG A 256 -9.74 0.91 -8.03
CA ARG A 256 -9.43 2.33 -8.09
C ARG A 256 -10.17 2.92 -9.27
N VAL A 257 -11.20 3.71 -9.02
CA VAL A 257 -12.02 4.30 -10.07
C VAL A 257 -11.98 5.82 -9.98
N LYS A 258 -11.68 6.46 -11.10
CA LYS A 258 -11.57 7.91 -11.22
C LYS A 258 -12.62 8.46 -12.16
N ALA A 259 -13.30 9.53 -11.73
CA ALA A 259 -14.28 10.26 -12.52
C ALA A 259 -14.12 11.77 -12.26
N GLY A 260 -13.39 12.46 -13.13
CA GLY A 260 -13.06 13.87 -12.94
C GLY A 260 -12.29 14.10 -11.63
N PRO A 261 -12.82 14.94 -10.71
CA PRO A 261 -12.17 15.22 -9.43
C PRO A 261 -12.36 14.11 -8.38
N VAL A 262 -13.16 13.10 -8.66
CA VAL A 262 -13.53 12.03 -7.71
C VAL A 262 -12.67 10.78 -7.93
N GLU A 263 -12.14 10.21 -6.86
CA GLU A 263 -11.42 8.95 -6.81
C GLU A 263 -12.06 8.03 -5.77
N LEU A 264 -12.47 6.84 -6.17
CA LEU A 264 -12.86 5.75 -5.28
C LEU A 264 -11.71 4.76 -5.17
N LEU A 265 -11.34 4.42 -3.95
CA LEU A 265 -10.42 3.34 -3.61
C LEU A 265 -11.16 2.30 -2.77
N ALA A 266 -10.96 1.03 -3.03
CA ALA A 266 -11.59 -0.04 -2.27
C ALA A 266 -10.79 -1.34 -2.34
N GLU A 267 -10.86 -2.12 -1.28
CA GLU A 267 -10.43 -3.51 -1.22
C GLU A 267 -11.41 -4.34 -0.42
N ALA A 268 -11.55 -5.61 -0.76
CA ALA A 268 -12.31 -6.59 -0.01
C ALA A 268 -11.63 -7.96 -0.08
N PHE A 269 -11.77 -8.73 0.99
CA PHE A 269 -11.23 -10.08 1.06
C PHE A 269 -12.16 -11.04 1.83
N SER A 270 -12.00 -12.32 1.52
CA SER A 270 -12.53 -13.43 2.33
C SER A 270 -11.47 -14.51 2.37
N GLY A 271 -11.14 -14.98 3.57
CA GLY A 271 -10.07 -15.96 3.71
C GLY A 271 -9.89 -16.49 5.12
N LYS A 272 -8.71 -17.06 5.38
CA LYS A 272 -8.31 -17.55 6.70
C LYS A 272 -6.82 -17.36 6.95
N ALA A 273 -6.43 -17.15 8.21
CA ALA A 273 -5.06 -17.00 8.68
C ALA A 273 -4.29 -15.85 7.96
N LEU A 274 -4.87 -14.66 7.89
CA LEU A 274 -4.38 -13.55 7.06
C LEU A 274 -3.58 -12.47 7.83
N ALA A 275 -3.25 -12.65 9.10
CA ALA A 275 -2.49 -11.66 9.87
C ALA A 275 -1.13 -11.33 9.23
N GLY A 276 -0.49 -12.32 8.58
CA GLY A 276 0.77 -12.13 7.85
C GLY A 276 0.70 -11.24 6.62
N LEU A 277 -0.50 -10.83 6.17
CA LEU A 277 -0.69 -9.85 5.11
C LEU A 277 -0.92 -8.42 5.64
N GLY A 278 -0.79 -8.21 6.96
CA GLY A 278 -0.85 -6.89 7.57
C GLY A 278 -2.16 -6.58 8.28
N GLY A 279 -2.85 -7.58 8.82
CA GLY A 279 -3.94 -7.30 9.74
C GLY A 279 -5.22 -8.12 9.59
N GLY A 280 -5.34 -8.99 8.58
CA GLY A 280 -6.53 -9.82 8.40
C GLY A 280 -6.82 -10.69 9.64
N GLY A 281 -8.11 -10.81 10.02
CA GLY A 281 -8.54 -11.38 11.28
C GLY A 281 -8.20 -10.49 12.48
N ILE A 282 -8.10 -9.19 12.25
CA ILE A 282 -7.64 -8.19 13.23
C ILE A 282 -6.26 -8.57 13.81
N GLY A 283 -5.36 -9.08 12.93
CA GLY A 283 -4.04 -9.56 13.30
C GLY A 283 -4.01 -10.92 13.99
N GLN A 284 -5.04 -11.76 13.82
CA GLN A 284 -5.17 -13.08 14.44
C GLN A 284 -5.21 -14.17 13.35
N SER A 285 -4.11 -14.92 13.18
CA SER A 285 -4.05 -16.02 12.20
C SER A 285 -4.58 -17.35 12.74
N LEU A 286 -4.29 -17.64 14.01
CA LEU A 286 -4.73 -18.86 14.69
C LEU A 286 -5.54 -18.47 15.94
N GLY A 287 -6.63 -19.18 16.16
CA GLY A 287 -7.46 -19.06 17.35
C GLY A 287 -6.86 -19.81 18.55
N PRO A 288 -7.53 -19.73 19.72
CA PRO A 288 -7.07 -20.36 20.97
C PRO A 288 -6.92 -21.88 20.88
N THR A 289 -7.68 -22.54 20.02
CA THR A 289 -7.60 -23.99 19.77
C THR A 289 -6.58 -24.37 18.70
N GLY A 290 -5.80 -23.41 18.19
CA GLY A 290 -4.81 -23.63 17.14
C GLY A 290 -5.40 -23.79 15.73
N LYS A 291 -6.68 -23.52 15.52
CA LYS A 291 -7.31 -23.50 14.20
C LYS A 291 -7.08 -22.17 13.49
N GLU A 292 -7.09 -22.23 12.15
CA GLU A 292 -7.02 -21.01 11.34
C GLU A 292 -8.27 -20.14 11.54
N VAL A 293 -8.07 -18.88 11.82
CA VAL A 293 -9.16 -17.89 11.94
C VAL A 293 -9.64 -17.53 10.54
N ARG A 294 -10.90 -17.86 10.23
CA ARG A 294 -11.59 -17.36 9.04
C ARG A 294 -11.98 -15.91 9.26
N THR A 295 -11.87 -15.11 8.23
CA THR A 295 -12.24 -13.69 8.32
C THR A 295 -12.75 -13.17 6.98
N LYS A 296 -13.59 -12.14 7.06
CA LYS A 296 -14.02 -11.31 5.93
C LYS A 296 -13.74 -9.86 6.29
N GLY A 297 -13.24 -9.13 5.35
CA GLY A 297 -12.94 -7.72 5.57
C GLY A 297 -12.93 -6.95 4.27
N GLY A 298 -12.87 -5.63 4.41
CA GLY A 298 -12.76 -4.72 3.30
C GLY A 298 -12.86 -3.29 3.75
N TRP A 299 -12.42 -2.38 2.89
CA TRP A 299 -12.52 -0.96 3.11
C TRP A 299 -12.86 -0.24 1.81
N GLY A 300 -13.41 0.95 1.93
CA GLY A 300 -13.65 1.86 0.83
C GLY A 300 -13.46 3.30 1.25
N GLN A 301 -12.83 4.10 0.38
CA GLN A 301 -12.56 5.51 0.60
C GLN A 301 -12.92 6.30 -0.66
N LEU A 302 -13.66 7.39 -0.48
CA LEU A 302 -13.98 8.35 -1.53
C LEU A 302 -13.18 9.62 -1.31
N ASN A 303 -12.43 10.04 -2.32
CA ASN A 303 -11.64 11.26 -2.32
C ASN A 303 -12.16 12.21 -3.41
N VAL A 304 -12.29 13.48 -3.06
CA VAL A 304 -12.70 14.54 -3.98
C VAL A 304 -11.65 15.64 -3.98
N ARG A 305 -11.20 16.03 -5.18
CA ARG A 305 -10.26 17.14 -5.38
C ARG A 305 -10.94 18.30 -6.08
N PRO A 306 -11.71 19.14 -5.35
CA PRO A 306 -12.41 20.28 -5.94
C PRO A 306 -11.45 21.29 -6.53
N ARG A 307 -10.22 21.33 -6.03
CA ARG A 307 -9.08 22.13 -6.54
C ARG A 307 -7.81 21.30 -6.44
N ARG A 308 -6.78 21.66 -7.19
CA ARG A 308 -5.47 20.95 -7.17
C ARG A 308 -4.82 20.97 -5.78
N GLU A 309 -5.09 22.03 -5.02
CA GLU A 309 -4.51 22.28 -3.70
C GLU A 309 -5.30 21.63 -2.55
N VAL A 310 -6.52 21.13 -2.81
CA VAL A 310 -7.41 20.62 -1.75
C VAL A 310 -7.90 19.22 -2.11
N MET A 311 -7.73 18.27 -1.19
CA MET A 311 -8.37 16.97 -1.22
C MET A 311 -9.22 16.82 0.04
N VAL A 312 -10.46 16.41 -0.14
CA VAL A 312 -11.37 16.01 0.95
C VAL A 312 -11.72 14.56 0.71
N GLY A 313 -11.58 13.75 1.71
CA GLY A 313 -11.88 12.33 1.61
C GLY A 313 -12.45 11.77 2.88
N GLY A 314 -12.90 10.54 2.78
CA GLY A 314 -13.35 9.75 3.92
C GLY A 314 -13.77 8.36 3.49
N GLY A 315 -13.77 7.46 4.45
CA GLY A 315 -14.08 6.07 4.19
C GLY A 315 -14.30 5.27 5.46
N CYS A 316 -14.65 4.02 5.26
CA CYS A 316 -14.80 3.06 6.34
C CYS A 316 -14.20 1.72 5.95
N GLY A 317 -13.75 0.98 6.97
CA GLY A 317 -13.24 -0.36 6.83
C GLY A 317 -13.73 -1.26 7.95
N ILE A 318 -13.79 -2.56 7.68
CA ILE A 318 -14.24 -3.58 8.60
C ILE A 318 -13.41 -4.85 8.48
N ASP A 319 -13.09 -5.49 9.59
CA ASP A 319 -12.59 -6.85 9.68
C ASP A 319 -13.45 -7.64 10.67
N ASP A 320 -13.99 -8.78 10.23
CA ASP A 320 -14.99 -9.56 10.93
C ASP A 320 -14.57 -11.04 10.93
N PRO A 321 -13.67 -11.43 11.86
CA PRO A 321 -13.29 -12.84 12.03
C PRO A 321 -14.46 -13.66 12.54
N ASP A 322 -14.40 -14.97 12.28
CA ASP A 322 -15.39 -15.93 12.74
C ASP A 322 -15.25 -16.17 14.26
N ASP A 323 -16.27 -15.84 15.02
CA ASP A 323 -16.26 -15.97 16.49
C ASP A 323 -16.03 -17.41 16.95
N GLY A 324 -16.49 -18.40 16.19
CA GLY A 324 -16.28 -19.82 16.50
C GLY A 324 -14.82 -20.24 16.37
N ASP A 325 -14.08 -19.68 15.44
CA ASP A 325 -12.64 -19.94 15.28
C ASP A 325 -11.82 -19.20 16.35
N LEU A 326 -12.35 -18.15 16.96
CA LEU A 326 -11.76 -17.43 18.09
C LEU A 326 -12.23 -17.96 19.46
N SER A 327 -13.03 -18.99 19.52
CA SER A 327 -13.48 -19.58 20.77
C SER A 327 -12.47 -20.60 21.31
N ASP A 328 -12.35 -20.65 22.64
CA ASP A 328 -11.54 -21.67 23.32
C ASP A 328 -12.25 -23.03 23.31
N ALA A 329 -11.63 -24.03 23.95
CA ALA A 329 -12.18 -25.40 24.01
C ALA A 329 -13.52 -25.51 24.75
N LEU A 330 -13.89 -24.48 25.55
CA LEU A 330 -15.17 -24.39 26.25
C LEU A 330 -16.21 -23.57 25.48
N GLY A 331 -15.88 -23.12 24.25
CA GLY A 331 -16.77 -22.32 23.42
C GLY A 331 -16.81 -20.83 23.78
N SER A 332 -15.90 -20.36 24.63
CA SER A 332 -15.83 -18.95 25.03
C SER A 332 -14.98 -18.16 24.04
N PRO A 333 -15.51 -17.12 23.38
CA PRO A 333 -14.73 -16.27 22.45
C PRO A 333 -13.56 -15.59 23.14
N ARG A 334 -12.49 -15.37 22.40
CA ARG A 334 -11.25 -14.72 22.87
C ARG A 334 -10.77 -13.69 21.83
N GLY A 335 -10.00 -12.73 22.31
CA GLY A 335 -9.35 -11.74 21.43
C GLY A 335 -10.32 -10.70 20.89
N ARG A 336 -10.06 -10.24 19.68
CA ARG A 336 -10.83 -9.21 18.96
C ARG A 336 -11.79 -9.89 17.98
N LEU A 337 -13.09 -9.67 18.18
CA LEU A 337 -14.18 -10.34 17.44
C LEU A 337 -14.60 -9.56 16.20
N LYS A 338 -14.46 -8.22 16.23
CA LYS A 338 -14.82 -7.33 15.12
C LYS A 338 -14.10 -6.00 15.27
N ASN A 339 -13.64 -5.43 14.17
CA ASN A 339 -13.12 -4.08 14.16
C ASN A 339 -13.73 -3.29 13.01
N PHE A 340 -14.29 -2.12 13.31
CA PHE A 340 -14.87 -1.20 12.35
C PHE A 340 -14.26 0.18 12.56
N VAL A 341 -13.75 0.77 11.50
CA VAL A 341 -13.09 2.07 11.54
C VAL A 341 -13.65 2.94 10.42
N CYS A 342 -14.05 4.16 10.75
CA CYS A 342 -14.34 5.21 9.78
C CYS A 342 -13.41 6.39 10.00
N GLU A 343 -12.98 7.01 8.90
CA GLU A 343 -12.19 8.24 8.92
C GLU A 343 -12.76 9.28 7.95
N GLY A 344 -12.41 10.55 8.19
CA GLY A 344 -12.60 11.65 7.26
C GLY A 344 -11.42 12.61 7.36
N HIS A 345 -10.92 13.09 6.21
CA HIS A 345 -9.74 13.93 6.17
C HIS A 345 -9.87 15.09 5.19
N VAL A 346 -9.05 16.11 5.43
CA VAL A 346 -8.80 17.21 4.51
C VAL A 346 -7.31 17.41 4.39
N ASP A 347 -6.79 17.27 3.17
CA ASP A 347 -5.39 17.55 2.84
C ASP A 347 -5.29 18.84 2.02
N LEU A 348 -4.44 19.73 2.46
CA LEU A 348 -4.12 21.00 1.80
C LEU A 348 -2.70 20.96 1.24
N ARG A 349 -2.55 21.29 -0.02
CA ARG A 349 -1.29 21.40 -0.75
C ARG A 349 -1.18 22.78 -1.36
N PRO A 350 -0.90 23.83 -0.55
CA PRO A 350 -0.70 25.16 -1.08
C PRO A 350 0.46 25.14 -2.08
N ARG A 351 0.64 26.22 -2.82
CA ARG A 351 1.74 26.31 -3.79
C ARG A 351 3.08 26.08 -3.11
N GLY A 352 3.89 25.20 -3.73
CA GLY A 352 5.18 24.78 -3.19
C GLY A 352 5.12 23.43 -2.45
N PRO A 353 6.16 23.13 -1.66
CA PRO A 353 6.36 21.81 -1.06
C PRO A 353 5.64 21.59 0.29
N LEU A 354 4.97 22.63 0.82
CA LEU A 354 4.27 22.54 2.10
C LEU A 354 2.98 21.73 1.97
N LEU A 355 2.68 20.93 2.99
CA LEU A 355 1.51 20.09 3.10
C LEU A 355 0.90 20.25 4.49
N PHE A 356 -0.43 20.27 4.55
CA PHE A 356 -1.17 20.26 5.80
C PHE A 356 -2.30 19.25 5.71
N GLY A 357 -2.63 18.58 6.81
CA GLY A 357 -3.70 17.61 6.87
C GLY A 357 -4.42 17.65 8.20
N ILE A 358 -5.71 17.34 8.14
CA ILE A 358 -6.55 17.11 9.33
C ILE A 358 -7.28 15.81 9.08
N GLU A 359 -7.30 14.93 10.09
CA GLU A 359 -8.04 13.68 10.05
C GLU A 359 -8.83 13.50 11.35
N PHE A 360 -10.06 13.06 11.21
CA PHE A 360 -10.85 12.50 12.31
C PHE A 360 -11.08 11.02 12.03
N ARG A 361 -10.89 10.18 13.07
CA ARG A 361 -11.09 8.75 13.00
C ARG A 361 -11.94 8.27 14.16
N ARG A 362 -12.92 7.43 13.86
CA ARG A 362 -13.72 6.69 14.86
C ARG A 362 -13.43 5.21 14.74
N LEU A 363 -13.06 4.59 15.85
CA LEU A 363 -12.77 3.16 15.96
C LEU A 363 -13.82 2.50 16.83
N GLU A 364 -14.31 1.34 16.42
CA GLU A 364 -15.24 0.51 17.17
C GLU A 364 -14.73 -0.94 17.14
N THR A 365 -14.27 -1.45 18.27
CA THR A 365 -13.72 -2.80 18.40
C THR A 365 -14.55 -3.62 19.37
N THR A 366 -14.97 -4.80 18.94
CA THR A 366 -15.74 -5.74 19.75
C THR A 366 -14.81 -6.80 20.32
N TYR A 367 -14.94 -7.02 21.63
CA TYR A 367 -14.29 -8.06 22.40
C TYR A 367 -15.37 -8.92 23.09
N PRO A 368 -15.03 -10.09 23.66
CA PRO A 368 -16.00 -10.85 24.47
C PRO A 368 -16.63 -10.07 25.63
N SER A 369 -15.90 -9.09 26.18
CA SER A 369 -16.35 -8.22 27.24
C SER A 369 -17.27 -7.07 26.81
N GLY A 370 -17.45 -6.86 25.50
CA GLY A 370 -18.27 -5.80 24.95
C GLY A 370 -17.62 -5.00 23.82
N LYS A 371 -18.29 -3.94 23.41
CA LYS A 371 -17.86 -3.03 22.35
C LYS A 371 -17.17 -1.80 22.96
N PHE A 372 -15.98 -1.50 22.45
CA PHE A 372 -15.15 -0.34 22.84
C PHE A 372 -15.02 0.62 21.69
N THR A 373 -15.08 1.91 21.98
CA THR A 373 -15.00 2.98 20.97
C THR A 373 -13.92 3.99 21.33
N ALA A 374 -13.25 4.50 20.31
CA ALA A 374 -12.32 5.60 20.43
C ALA A 374 -12.53 6.61 19.28
N ASN A 375 -12.37 7.89 19.61
CA ASN A 375 -12.30 8.96 18.62
C ASN A 375 -10.89 9.54 18.64
N HIS A 376 -10.33 9.75 17.46
CA HIS A 376 -8.97 10.23 17.27
C HIS A 376 -8.96 11.41 16.31
N PHE A 377 -8.22 12.46 16.67
CA PHE A 377 -7.95 13.62 15.84
C PHE A 377 -6.44 13.68 15.55
N ASN A 378 -6.08 13.96 14.32
CA ASN A 378 -4.71 14.12 13.90
C ASN A 378 -4.57 15.40 13.04
N LEU A 379 -3.57 16.21 13.38
CA LEU A 379 -3.13 17.37 12.61
C LEU A 379 -1.76 17.05 12.04
N ALA A 380 -1.59 17.22 10.74
CA ALA A 380 -0.35 16.95 10.04
C ALA A 380 0.17 18.24 9.38
N ALA A 381 1.46 18.49 9.51
CA ALA A 381 2.17 19.53 8.79
C ALA A 381 3.47 18.97 8.23
N GLY A 382 3.73 19.17 6.94
CA GLY A 382 4.89 18.57 6.29
C GLY A 382 5.49 19.39 5.17
N TYR A 383 6.67 18.95 4.76
CA TYR A 383 7.45 19.47 3.65
C TYR A 383 7.91 18.30 2.79
N ARG A 384 7.55 18.32 1.49
CA ARG A 384 7.97 17.30 0.50
C ARG A 384 9.11 17.83 -0.35
N PHE A 385 10.12 17.02 -0.58
CA PHE A 385 11.27 17.32 -1.45
C PHE A 385 11.63 16.14 -2.34
#